data_3a28496bad54fa2abea1f3789ba365d0
#
_entry.id   3a28496bad54fa2abea1f3789ba365d0
#
_cell.length_a   1.000
_cell.length_b   1.000
_cell.length_c   1.000
_cell.angle_alpha   90.00
_cell.angle_beta   90.00
_cell.angle_gamma   90.00
#
_symmetry.space_group_name_H-M   'P 1'
#
loop_
_entity.id
_entity.type
_entity.pdbx_description
1 polymer ?
#
loop_
_entity_poly.entity_id
_entity_poly.type
_entity_poly.pdbx_seq_one_letter_code
_entity_poly.pdbx_strand_id
1 'polypeptide(L)' 'RLADFPAVIGVVMLLGLVFVITSAVVDVLQSLADPRLRGRS' A
#
# COMPACT_ATOMS: atom_id res chain seq x y z
N ARG A 1 29.45 -0.44 5.08
CA ARG A 1 29.52 -1.57 4.22
C ARG A 1 28.66 -1.43 3.02
N LEU A 2 29.25 -1.59 1.91
CA LEU A 2 28.52 -1.49 0.65
C LEU A 2 27.51 -2.63 0.51
N ALA A 3 27.80 -3.76 1.11
CA ALA A 3 26.94 -4.91 0.99
C ALA A 3 25.60 -4.69 1.68
N ASP A 4 25.57 -3.81 2.65
CA ASP A 4 24.36 -3.55 3.40
C ASP A 4 23.41 -2.61 2.68
N PHE A 5 23.95 -1.77 1.82
CA PHE A 5 23.13 -0.84 1.08
C PHE A 5 22.00 -1.50 0.30
N PRO A 6 22.31 -2.53 -0.51
CA PRO A 6 21.24 -3.17 -1.28
C PRO A 6 20.18 -3.78 -0.38
N ALA A 7 20.58 -4.29 0.77
CA ALA A 7 19.63 -4.90 1.68
C ALA A 7 18.67 -3.85 2.24
N VAL A 8 19.23 -2.71 2.63
CA VAL A 8 18.41 -1.64 3.18
C VAL A 8 17.42 -1.13 2.14
N ILE A 9 17.91 -0.94 0.93
CA ILE A 9 17.06 -0.45 -0.14
C ILE A 9 15.95 -1.47 -0.41
N GLY A 10 16.30 -2.74 -0.42
CA GLY A 10 15.31 -3.79 -0.65
C GLY A 10 14.21 -3.78 0.39
N VAL A 11 14.61 -3.61 1.65
CA VAL A 11 13.63 -3.59 2.74
C VAL A 11 12.71 -2.39 2.59
N VAL A 12 13.28 -1.24 2.30
CA VAL A 12 12.48 -0.03 2.15
C VAL A 12 11.50 -0.17 0.99
N MET A 13 11.99 -0.71 -0.11
CA MET A 13 11.14 -0.91 -1.27
C MET A 13 10.02 -1.90 -0.97
N LEU A 14 10.36 -2.95 -0.27
CA LEU A 14 9.36 -3.96 0.10
C LEU A 14 8.29 -3.35 0.99
N LEU A 15 8.71 -2.59 1.97
CA LEU A 15 7.76 -1.94 2.87
C LEU A 15 6.85 -0.98 2.11
N GLY A 16 7.42 -0.21 1.21
CA GLY A 16 6.65 0.70 0.40
C GLY A 16 5.65 -0.03 -0.46
N LEU A 17 6.09 -1.13 -1.06
CA LEU A 17 5.22 -1.93 -1.92
C LEU A 17 4.05 -2.50 -1.12
N VAL A 18 4.35 -3.06 0.04
CA VAL A 18 3.31 -3.63 0.91
C VAL A 18 2.32 -2.54 1.30
N PHE A 19 2.83 -1.35 1.61
CA PHE A 19 1.97 -0.26 2.01
C PHE A 19 1.01 0.13 0.88
N VAL A 20 1.55 0.25 -0.33
CA VAL A 20 0.73 0.62 -1.48
C VAL A 20 -0.32 -0.44 -1.76
N ILE A 21 0.09 -1.71 -1.73
CA ILE A 21 -0.83 -2.80 -2.00
C ILE A 21 -1.94 -2.82 -0.94
N THR A 22 -1.56 -2.67 0.32
CA THR A 22 -2.54 -2.68 1.40
C THR A 22 -3.54 -1.53 1.22
N SER A 23 -3.04 -0.36 0.90
CA SER A 23 -3.90 0.79 0.70
C SER A 23 -4.87 0.55 -0.46
N ALA A 24 -4.37 -0.03 -1.54
CA ALA A 24 -5.20 -0.31 -2.69
C ALA A 24 -6.29 -1.31 -2.35
N VAL A 25 -5.93 -2.35 -1.60
CA VAL A 25 -6.91 -3.37 -1.20
C VAL A 25 -7.99 -2.75 -0.33
N VAL A 26 -7.59 -1.97 0.65
CA VAL A 26 -8.55 -1.33 1.54
C VAL A 26 -9.46 -0.41 0.74
N ASP A 27 -8.89 0.33 -0.20
CA ASP A 27 -9.67 1.24 -1.02
C ASP A 27 -10.74 0.50 -1.81
N VAL A 28 -10.35 -0.62 -2.42
CA VAL A 28 -11.27 -1.42 -3.19
C VAL A 28 -12.36 -1.99 -2.29
N LEU A 29 -11.97 -2.49 -1.12
CA LEU A 29 -12.94 -3.06 -0.20
C LEU A 29 -13.96 -2.02 0.24
N GLN A 30 -13.50 -0.83 0.55
CA GLN A 30 -14.39 0.24 0.96
C GLN A 30 -15.33 0.63 -0.17
N SER A 31 -14.80 0.67 -1.36
CA SER A 31 -15.61 1.02 -2.52
C SER A 31 -16.70 0.00 -2.74
N LEU A 32 -16.39 -1.27 -2.56
CA LEU A 32 -17.37 -2.33 -2.73
C LEU A 32 -18.37 -2.36 -1.58
N ALA A 33 -17.89 -2.09 -0.37
CA ALA A 33 -18.75 -2.16 0.79
C ALA A 33 -19.72 -0.99 0.83
N ASP A 34 -19.21 0.21 0.57
CA ASP A 34 -20.04 1.39 0.71
C ASP A 34 -19.75 2.41 -0.37
N PRO A 35 -19.97 2.07 -1.61
CA PRO A 35 -19.71 3.04 -2.68
C PRO A 35 -20.67 4.20 -2.64
N ARG A 36 -21.87 3.96 -2.17
CA ARG A 36 -22.86 4.99 -2.08
C ARG A 36 -22.48 6.11 -1.16
N LEU A 37 -21.90 5.77 -0.06
CA LEU A 37 -21.50 6.75 0.91
C LEU A 37 -20.60 7.78 0.29
N ARG A 38 -19.69 7.34 -0.53
CA ARG A 38 -18.81 8.24 -1.20
C ARG A 38 -19.53 9.12 -2.17
N GLY A 39 -20.38 8.55 -2.96
CA GLY A 39 -21.11 9.30 -3.95
C GLY A 39 -22.02 10.33 -3.35
N ARG A 40 -22.58 9.99 -2.20
CA ARG A 40 -23.48 10.91 -1.57
C ARG A 40 -22.76 12.06 -0.92
N SER A 41 -21.67 11.77 -0.29
CA SER A 41 -20.92 12.81 0.35
C SER A 41 -20.37 13.77 -0.63
#